data_5158021e0abab822d5ab2475fe6a9197
#
_entry.id   5158021e0abab822d5ab2475fe6a9197
#
_cell.length_a   1.000
_cell.length_b   1.000
_cell.length_c   1.000
_cell.angle_alpha   90.00
_cell.angle_beta   90.00
_cell.angle_gamma   90.00
#
_symmetry.space_group_name_H-M   'P 1'
#
loop_
_entity.id
_entity.type
_entity.pdbx_description
1 polymer ?
#
loop_
_entity_poly.entity_id
_entity_poly.type
_entity_poly.pdbx_seq_one_letter_code
_entity_poly.pdbx_strand_id
1 'polypeptide(L)'
;MLRAGPLSVAYTSGELRGIRLGDTEVLRRVYVVFQDRNWTARPWIITGEEITDTSNSFTITYTGRGTIDAEPFTMNVIINGEPDGAITYSMSGEASAPVIRNRLGLCVLHPIEGIAGSPCTVEHVSGAIEESSFPLAIAPHQPFTNLRALTHEVVPGVAATVRLTGETFETEDHRNWSDASYKTYCIPISLPFPVTVQVGDVIAQSLELRLSGSAISPVSNGPQPPAIYFGATSVRQPLPRIGFQIDTDGHALSGDEVERLRVLKPAHLRIDIDAASPGADDRLEEGLRQARELGTSLVPALFVTDPAEIDRFREHAVADA
;
A
#
# COMPACT_ATOMS: atom_id res chain seq x y z
N MET A 1 2.53 -2.10 20.82
CA MET A 1 3.17 -3.26 20.13
C MET A 1 2.55 -4.50 20.73
N LEU A 2 1.85 -5.28 19.93
CA LEU A 2 1.17 -6.52 20.35
C LEU A 2 2.10 -7.71 20.12
N ARG A 3 1.76 -8.86 20.73
CA ARG A 3 2.50 -10.11 20.55
C ARG A 3 1.57 -11.28 20.23
N ALA A 4 2.00 -12.12 19.29
CA ALA A 4 1.43 -13.44 19.03
C ALA A 4 2.59 -14.45 19.18
N GLY A 5 2.75 -15.03 20.37
CA GLY A 5 3.90 -15.88 20.67
C GLY A 5 5.23 -15.20 20.36
N PRO A 6 6.03 -15.76 19.40
CA PRO A 6 7.32 -15.19 19.02
C PRO A 6 7.20 -13.95 18.14
N LEU A 7 6.02 -13.69 17.55
CA LEU A 7 5.82 -12.55 16.65
C LEU A 7 5.49 -11.28 17.43
N SER A 8 6.04 -10.16 16.95
CA SER A 8 5.64 -8.82 17.33
C SER A 8 4.92 -8.13 16.17
N VAL A 9 3.92 -7.30 16.49
CA VAL A 9 3.12 -6.62 15.48
C VAL A 9 2.64 -5.25 15.98
N ALA A 10 2.66 -4.25 15.12
CA ALA A 10 2.00 -2.97 15.36
C ALA A 10 0.57 -3.04 14.82
N TYR A 11 -0.36 -2.45 15.56
CA TYR A 11 -1.73 -2.24 15.12
C TYR A 11 -2.03 -0.75 15.02
N THR A 12 -2.69 -0.33 13.97
CA THR A 12 -3.14 1.05 13.80
C THR A 12 -4.33 1.11 12.84
N SER A 13 -5.41 1.75 13.29
CA SER A 13 -6.57 2.06 12.44
C SER A 13 -7.07 0.87 11.61
N GLY A 14 -7.25 -0.29 12.26
CA GLY A 14 -7.77 -1.51 11.60
C GLY A 14 -6.72 -2.35 10.87
N GLU A 15 -5.45 -1.99 10.90
CA GLU A 15 -4.40 -2.65 10.13
C GLU A 15 -3.33 -3.25 11.03
N LEU A 16 -2.80 -4.41 10.62
CA LEU A 16 -1.56 -4.95 11.18
C LEU A 16 -0.38 -4.46 10.35
N ARG A 17 0.68 -4.00 11.01
CA ARG A 17 1.89 -3.49 10.37
C ARG A 17 3.14 -4.05 11.01
N GLY A 18 4.17 -4.30 10.18
CA GLY A 18 5.47 -4.74 10.65
C GLY A 18 5.38 -5.99 11.52
N ILE A 19 4.77 -7.07 11.00
CA ILE A 19 4.76 -8.37 11.66
C ILE A 19 6.17 -8.93 11.57
N ARG A 20 6.81 -9.15 12.72
CA ARG A 20 8.24 -9.49 12.80
C ARG A 20 8.50 -10.72 13.66
N LEU A 21 9.48 -11.53 13.25
CA LEU A 21 10.12 -12.56 14.06
C LEU A 21 11.52 -12.05 14.45
N GLY A 22 11.66 -11.58 15.69
CA GLY A 22 12.86 -10.83 16.09
C GLY A 22 13.03 -9.57 15.22
N ASP A 23 14.19 -9.45 14.56
CA ASP A 23 14.50 -8.32 13.66
C ASP A 23 14.06 -8.55 12.20
N THR A 24 13.57 -9.75 11.86
CA THR A 24 13.15 -10.07 10.49
C THR A 24 11.69 -9.74 10.26
N GLU A 25 11.39 -8.97 9.23
CA GLU A 25 10.02 -8.68 8.81
C GLU A 25 9.42 -9.88 8.09
N VAL A 26 8.33 -10.44 8.65
CA VAL A 26 7.57 -11.56 8.07
C VAL A 26 6.54 -11.05 7.08
N LEU A 27 5.72 -10.08 7.52
CA LEU A 27 4.77 -9.36 6.69
C LEU A 27 4.83 -7.87 7.02
N ARG A 28 4.77 -7.05 5.99
CA ARG A 28 4.79 -5.59 6.13
C ARG A 28 3.45 -5.02 6.58
N ARG A 29 2.35 -5.51 6.00
CA ARG A 29 1.01 -4.99 6.28
C ARG A 29 -0.06 -6.05 5.96
N VAL A 30 -1.11 -6.08 6.79
CA VAL A 30 -2.37 -6.80 6.52
C VAL A 30 -3.51 -5.82 6.77
N TYR A 31 -4.39 -5.66 5.79
CA TYR A 31 -5.48 -4.68 5.85
C TYR A 31 -6.63 -5.05 4.91
N VAL A 32 -7.77 -4.39 5.06
CA VAL A 32 -8.88 -4.48 4.11
C VAL A 32 -8.85 -3.27 3.18
N VAL A 33 -8.79 -3.52 1.88
CA VAL A 33 -8.89 -2.47 0.87
C VAL A 33 -10.34 -2.31 0.41
N PHE A 34 -10.70 -1.07 0.09
CA PHE A 34 -11.94 -0.72 -0.59
C PHE A 34 -11.61 0.27 -1.71
N GLN A 35 -11.72 -0.16 -2.96
CA GLN A 35 -11.48 0.67 -4.14
C GLN A 35 -12.75 0.74 -4.98
N ASP A 36 -13.20 1.98 -5.23
CA ASP A 36 -14.36 2.28 -6.05
C ASP A 36 -14.11 1.98 -7.55
N ARG A 37 -15.10 2.27 -8.40
CA ARG A 37 -15.02 2.10 -9.86
C ARG A 37 -13.87 2.87 -10.52
N ASN A 38 -13.38 3.93 -9.87
CA ASN A 38 -12.30 4.79 -10.36
C ASN A 38 -10.94 4.44 -9.74
N TRP A 39 -10.83 3.29 -9.06
CA TRP A 39 -9.64 2.84 -8.32
C TRP A 39 -9.28 3.72 -7.12
N THR A 40 -10.14 4.63 -6.72
CA THR A 40 -9.90 5.45 -5.54
C THR A 40 -10.03 4.60 -4.28
N ALA A 41 -8.96 4.55 -3.49
CA ALA A 41 -8.98 3.89 -2.18
C ALA A 41 -9.81 4.74 -1.21
N ARG A 42 -10.82 4.11 -0.60
CA ARG A 42 -11.67 4.76 0.39
C ARG A 42 -11.23 4.34 1.80
N PRO A 43 -11.04 5.29 2.71
CA PRO A 43 -10.70 4.97 4.09
C PRO A 43 -11.89 4.32 4.81
N TRP A 44 -11.56 3.49 5.81
CA TRP A 44 -12.54 2.93 6.73
C TRP A 44 -12.75 3.86 7.92
N ILE A 45 -14.01 4.10 8.27
CA ILE A 45 -14.37 4.70 9.56
C ILE A 45 -14.53 3.55 10.54
N ILE A 46 -13.63 3.46 11.51
CA ILE A 46 -13.61 2.40 12.52
C ILE A 46 -14.43 2.82 13.74
N THR A 47 -15.29 1.92 14.18
CA THR A 47 -16.14 2.11 15.37
C THR A 47 -16.22 0.83 16.18
N GLY A 48 -16.52 0.92 17.47
CA GLY A 48 -16.66 -0.24 18.35
C GLY A 48 -15.37 -1.05 18.46
N GLU A 49 -14.22 -0.38 18.39
CA GLU A 49 -12.93 -1.03 18.52
C GLU A 49 -12.69 -1.50 19.95
N GLU A 50 -12.42 -2.79 20.10
CA GLU A 50 -12.03 -3.40 21.36
C GLU A 50 -10.71 -4.15 21.16
N ILE A 51 -9.75 -3.92 22.05
CA ILE A 51 -8.45 -4.55 22.06
C ILE A 51 -8.22 -5.22 23.39
N THR A 52 -8.02 -6.53 23.36
CA THR A 52 -7.57 -7.30 24.52
C THR A 52 -6.20 -7.87 24.18
N ASP A 53 -5.20 -7.61 25.01
CA ASP A 53 -3.86 -8.14 24.83
C ASP A 53 -3.30 -8.73 26.13
N THR A 54 -2.41 -9.69 25.95
CA THR A 54 -1.62 -10.32 27.00
C THR A 54 -0.14 -10.24 26.66
N SER A 55 0.72 -10.86 27.44
CA SER A 55 2.15 -10.89 27.12
C SER A 55 2.50 -11.62 25.82
N ASN A 56 1.62 -12.50 25.29
CA ASN A 56 1.90 -13.36 24.13
C ASN A 56 0.70 -13.63 23.21
N SER A 57 -0.45 -12.97 23.45
CA SER A 57 -1.64 -13.11 22.59
C SER A 57 -2.44 -11.81 22.57
N PHE A 58 -3.28 -11.63 21.56
CA PHE A 58 -4.21 -10.50 21.49
C PHE A 58 -5.47 -10.85 20.69
N THR A 59 -6.52 -10.13 20.96
CA THR A 59 -7.75 -10.09 20.15
C THR A 59 -8.14 -8.64 19.90
N ILE A 60 -8.46 -8.34 18.65
CA ILE A 60 -8.96 -7.03 18.23
C ILE A 60 -10.27 -7.25 17.49
N THR A 61 -11.30 -6.51 17.85
CA THR A 61 -12.58 -6.49 17.14
C THR A 61 -12.94 -5.07 16.78
N TYR A 62 -13.56 -4.85 15.65
CA TYR A 62 -14.10 -3.56 15.26
C TYR A 62 -15.14 -3.67 14.15
N THR A 63 -15.93 -2.63 13.98
CA THR A 63 -16.79 -2.41 12.82
C THR A 63 -16.18 -1.33 11.94
N GLY A 64 -15.94 -1.65 10.66
CA GLY A 64 -15.49 -0.70 9.64
C GLY A 64 -16.66 -0.25 8.76
N ARG A 65 -16.79 1.05 8.54
CA ARG A 65 -17.72 1.62 7.57
C ARG A 65 -16.94 2.28 6.46
N GLY A 66 -17.18 1.83 5.23
CA GLY A 66 -16.66 2.44 4.02
C GLY A 66 -17.79 3.03 3.21
N THR A 67 -17.52 4.14 2.52
CA THR A 67 -18.46 4.76 1.59
C THR A 67 -17.87 4.74 0.19
N ILE A 68 -18.65 4.21 -0.77
CA ILE A 68 -18.44 4.38 -2.20
C ILE A 68 -19.68 5.05 -2.76
N ASP A 69 -19.51 6.11 -3.55
CA ASP A 69 -20.61 6.82 -4.19
C ASP A 69 -21.76 7.17 -3.21
N ALA A 70 -21.41 7.58 -1.97
CA ALA A 70 -22.32 7.85 -0.85
C ALA A 70 -23.08 6.61 -0.30
N GLU A 71 -22.82 5.41 -0.79
CA GLU A 71 -23.47 4.18 -0.33
C GLU A 71 -22.63 3.49 0.76
N PRO A 72 -23.21 3.15 1.92
CA PRO A 72 -22.47 2.53 3.02
C PRO A 72 -22.25 1.05 2.79
N PHE A 73 -21.00 0.59 2.96
CA PHE A 73 -20.64 -0.81 3.17
C PHE A 73 -20.15 -0.96 4.61
N THR A 74 -20.67 -1.94 5.33
CA THR A 74 -20.30 -2.21 6.72
C THR A 74 -19.66 -3.58 6.83
N MET A 75 -18.54 -3.67 7.53
CA MET A 75 -17.88 -4.93 7.83
C MET A 75 -17.59 -5.07 9.33
N ASN A 76 -17.62 -6.29 9.83
CA ASN A 76 -17.09 -6.67 11.14
C ASN A 76 -15.75 -7.36 10.93
N VAL A 77 -14.78 -7.01 11.77
CA VAL A 77 -13.43 -7.56 11.73
C VAL A 77 -13.07 -8.16 13.06
N ILE A 78 -12.42 -9.32 13.00
CA ILE A 78 -11.82 -9.99 14.17
C ILE A 78 -10.38 -10.34 13.80
N ILE A 79 -9.44 -9.91 14.64
CA ILE A 79 -8.02 -10.21 14.48
C ILE A 79 -7.55 -10.88 15.76
N ASN A 80 -6.96 -12.08 15.65
CA ASN A 80 -6.38 -12.79 16.78
C ASN A 80 -4.90 -13.05 16.56
N GLY A 81 -4.12 -12.91 17.60
CA GLY A 81 -2.75 -13.38 17.69
C GLY A 81 -2.63 -14.39 18.82
N GLU A 82 -2.21 -15.61 18.50
CA GLU A 82 -2.18 -16.74 19.39
C GLU A 82 -0.79 -16.97 20.03
N PRO A 83 -0.71 -17.65 21.19
CA PRO A 83 0.56 -17.91 21.85
C PRO A 83 1.53 -18.80 21.03
N ASP A 84 1.03 -19.57 20.07
CA ASP A 84 1.84 -20.41 19.17
C ASP A 84 2.41 -19.61 17.97
N GLY A 85 2.10 -18.33 17.86
CA GLY A 85 2.53 -17.45 16.77
C GLY A 85 1.55 -17.39 15.61
N ALA A 86 0.41 -18.06 15.67
CA ALA A 86 -0.61 -17.92 14.66
C ALA A 86 -1.26 -16.52 14.74
N ILE A 87 -1.47 -15.89 13.57
CA ILE A 87 -2.24 -14.66 13.48
C ILE A 87 -3.37 -14.89 12.47
N THR A 88 -4.60 -14.62 12.88
CA THR A 88 -5.77 -14.63 12.00
C THR A 88 -6.33 -13.22 11.84
N TYR A 89 -6.74 -12.90 10.62
CA TYR A 89 -7.45 -11.66 10.31
C TYR A 89 -8.69 -12.03 9.50
N SER A 90 -9.87 -11.86 10.08
CA SER A 90 -11.14 -12.21 9.46
C SER A 90 -12.01 -10.97 9.29
N MET A 91 -12.63 -10.82 8.12
CA MET A 91 -13.62 -9.79 7.85
C MET A 91 -14.88 -10.40 7.27
N SER A 92 -16.02 -9.86 7.66
CA SER A 92 -17.31 -10.18 7.05
C SER A 92 -18.15 -8.91 6.99
N GLY A 93 -18.67 -8.61 5.80
CA GLY A 93 -19.42 -7.39 5.58
C GLY A 93 -20.51 -7.54 4.54
N GLU A 94 -21.43 -6.57 4.55
CA GLU A 94 -22.55 -6.48 3.63
C GLU A 94 -22.80 -5.04 3.20
N ALA A 95 -23.43 -4.86 2.06
CA ALA A 95 -23.88 -3.58 1.55
C ALA A 95 -25.34 -3.32 1.98
N SER A 96 -25.62 -2.13 2.50
CA SER A 96 -27.00 -1.68 2.81
C SER A 96 -27.73 -1.14 1.58
N ALA A 97 -26.99 -0.84 0.51
CA ALA A 97 -27.48 -0.50 -0.82
C ALA A 97 -26.51 -1.10 -1.87
N PRO A 98 -26.85 -1.19 -3.17
CA PRO A 98 -25.92 -1.68 -4.19
C PRO A 98 -24.64 -0.84 -4.24
N VAL A 99 -23.48 -1.50 -4.15
CA VAL A 99 -22.16 -0.86 -4.11
C VAL A 99 -21.32 -1.29 -5.32
N ILE A 100 -20.81 -0.34 -6.08
CA ILE A 100 -19.94 -0.64 -7.23
C ILE A 100 -18.47 -0.56 -6.77
N ARG A 101 -17.73 -1.63 -7.00
CA ARG A 101 -16.34 -1.73 -6.57
C ARG A 101 -15.44 -2.33 -7.63
N ASN A 102 -14.20 -1.90 -7.66
CA ASN A 102 -13.12 -2.63 -8.35
C ASN A 102 -12.52 -3.66 -7.40
N ARG A 103 -12.22 -3.28 -6.14
CA ARG A 103 -11.68 -4.18 -5.12
C ARG A 103 -12.37 -3.97 -3.79
N LEU A 104 -12.59 -5.08 -3.08
CA LEU A 104 -13.10 -5.06 -1.71
C LEU A 104 -12.66 -6.35 -1.01
N GLY A 105 -11.77 -6.22 -0.04
CA GLY A 105 -11.32 -7.36 0.77
C GLY A 105 -9.88 -7.25 1.25
N LEU A 106 -9.35 -8.39 1.69
CA LEU A 106 -8.04 -8.49 2.31
C LEU A 106 -6.89 -8.23 1.32
N CYS A 107 -5.91 -7.49 1.81
CA CYS A 107 -4.62 -7.26 1.19
C CYS A 107 -3.49 -7.58 2.14
N VAL A 108 -2.41 -8.15 1.60
CA VAL A 108 -1.18 -8.46 2.32
C VAL A 108 0.00 -7.86 1.59
N LEU A 109 0.85 -7.13 2.29
CA LEU A 109 2.13 -6.69 1.76
C LEU A 109 3.24 -7.56 2.34
N HIS A 110 3.98 -8.21 1.44
CA HIS A 110 5.18 -8.96 1.79
C HIS A 110 6.41 -8.04 1.61
N PRO A 111 7.44 -8.13 2.46
CA PRO A 111 8.65 -7.33 2.31
C PRO A 111 9.39 -7.68 1.00
N ILE A 112 10.22 -6.77 0.51
CA ILE A 112 11.18 -7.08 -0.57
C ILE A 112 12.47 -7.60 0.05
N GLU A 113 12.91 -6.94 1.14
CA GLU A 113 14.13 -7.33 1.83
C GLU A 113 14.00 -8.72 2.43
N GLY A 114 14.98 -9.57 2.15
CA GLY A 114 15.05 -10.95 2.63
C GLY A 114 14.28 -11.97 1.79
N ILE A 115 13.33 -11.56 0.92
CA ILE A 115 12.56 -12.53 0.13
C ILE A 115 12.68 -12.36 -1.39
N ALA A 116 13.13 -11.21 -1.90
CA ALA A 116 13.33 -11.04 -3.34
C ALA A 116 14.33 -12.07 -3.89
N GLY A 117 13.91 -12.85 -4.89
CA GLY A 117 14.67 -13.95 -5.47
C GLY A 117 14.67 -15.26 -4.65
N SER A 118 14.05 -15.27 -3.45
CA SER A 118 14.00 -16.50 -2.62
C SER A 118 12.94 -17.47 -3.11
N PRO A 119 13.14 -18.78 -2.88
CA PRO A 119 12.16 -19.81 -3.16
C PRO A 119 10.88 -19.62 -2.35
N CYS A 120 9.75 -20.00 -2.95
CA CYS A 120 8.45 -20.06 -2.29
C CYS A 120 7.61 -21.19 -2.86
N THR A 121 6.63 -21.64 -2.07
CA THR A 121 5.63 -22.61 -2.47
C THR A 121 4.29 -21.92 -2.59
N VAL A 122 3.64 -22.05 -3.73
CA VAL A 122 2.31 -21.47 -4.04
C VAL A 122 1.28 -22.59 -4.02
N GLU A 123 0.26 -22.49 -3.15
CA GLU A 123 -0.92 -23.33 -3.21
C GLU A 123 -2.02 -22.59 -3.96
N HIS A 124 -2.48 -23.16 -5.05
CA HIS A 124 -3.57 -22.61 -5.85
C HIS A 124 -4.95 -22.99 -5.30
N VAL A 125 -6.00 -22.24 -5.71
CA VAL A 125 -7.38 -22.53 -5.33
C VAL A 125 -7.85 -23.92 -5.79
N SER A 126 -7.22 -24.49 -6.82
CA SER A 126 -7.46 -25.88 -7.28
C SER A 126 -6.88 -26.94 -6.34
N GLY A 127 -6.05 -26.57 -5.38
CA GLY A 127 -5.25 -27.46 -4.54
C GLY A 127 -3.92 -27.87 -5.16
N ALA A 128 -3.59 -27.41 -6.37
CA ALA A 128 -2.29 -27.65 -6.97
C ALA A 128 -1.20 -26.89 -6.19
N ILE A 129 -0.04 -27.52 -6.06
CA ILE A 129 1.15 -26.92 -5.41
C ILE A 129 2.18 -26.63 -6.49
N GLU A 130 2.70 -25.40 -6.49
CA GLU A 130 3.75 -24.93 -7.39
C GLU A 130 4.96 -24.50 -6.56
N GLU A 131 6.13 -25.05 -6.89
CA GLU A 131 7.41 -24.54 -6.40
C GLU A 131 7.84 -23.38 -7.29
N SER A 132 8.04 -22.22 -6.71
CA SER A 132 8.31 -20.97 -7.41
C SER A 132 9.34 -20.12 -6.68
N SER A 133 9.50 -18.87 -7.08
CA SER A 133 10.35 -17.90 -6.37
C SER A 133 9.79 -16.49 -6.50
N PHE A 134 10.02 -15.67 -5.48
CA PHE A 134 9.71 -14.25 -5.58
C PHE A 134 10.59 -13.60 -6.66
N PRO A 135 10.03 -12.71 -7.50
CA PRO A 135 10.80 -12.06 -8.55
C PRO A 135 11.97 -11.23 -7.98
N LEU A 136 13.20 -11.49 -8.42
CA LEU A 136 14.34 -10.64 -8.07
C LEU A 136 14.27 -9.30 -8.83
N ALA A 137 14.11 -9.33 -10.14
CA ALA A 137 13.81 -8.16 -10.97
C ALA A 137 12.31 -7.82 -10.85
N ILE A 138 11.94 -6.56 -11.12
CA ILE A 138 10.53 -6.14 -11.08
C ILE A 138 9.75 -6.93 -12.14
N ALA A 139 8.74 -7.67 -11.70
CA ALA A 139 7.85 -8.43 -12.56
C ALA A 139 6.74 -7.52 -13.10
N PRO A 140 6.59 -7.38 -14.43
CA PRO A 140 5.57 -6.50 -15.03
C PRO A 140 4.15 -7.07 -14.89
N HIS A 141 4.02 -8.36 -14.62
CA HIS A 141 2.76 -9.07 -14.44
C HIS A 141 2.70 -9.76 -13.07
N GLN A 142 1.53 -10.27 -12.71
CA GLN A 142 1.32 -10.98 -11.44
C GLN A 142 2.17 -12.25 -11.39
N PRO A 143 3.17 -12.33 -10.50
CA PRO A 143 4.01 -13.52 -10.36
C PRO A 143 3.25 -14.74 -9.84
N PHE A 144 2.23 -14.53 -9.01
CA PHE A 144 1.43 -15.63 -8.46
C PHE A 144 -0.05 -15.35 -8.67
N THR A 145 -0.77 -16.29 -9.30
CA THR A 145 -2.19 -16.19 -9.63
C THR A 145 -2.98 -17.36 -9.05
N ASN A 146 -4.31 -17.17 -8.90
CA ASN A 146 -5.22 -18.19 -8.35
C ASN A 146 -4.75 -18.73 -6.99
N LEU A 147 -4.25 -17.84 -6.15
CA LEU A 147 -3.57 -18.12 -4.92
C LEU A 147 -4.56 -18.45 -3.79
N ARG A 148 -4.25 -19.53 -3.04
CA ARG A 148 -4.85 -19.87 -1.75
C ARG A 148 -3.87 -19.73 -0.60
N ALA A 149 -2.60 -20.15 -0.79
CA ALA A 149 -1.56 -19.96 0.21
C ALA A 149 -0.20 -19.71 -0.43
N LEU A 150 0.63 -18.97 0.28
CA LEU A 150 2.01 -18.67 -0.08
C LEU A 150 2.91 -18.98 1.12
N THR A 151 3.90 -19.83 0.90
CA THR A 151 4.87 -20.24 1.93
C THR A 151 6.28 -19.88 1.50
N HIS A 152 7.05 -19.29 2.40
CA HIS A 152 8.47 -18.98 2.16
C HIS A 152 9.27 -19.04 3.47
N GLU A 153 10.57 -19.24 3.36
CA GLU A 153 11.48 -19.18 4.50
C GLU A 153 11.68 -17.73 4.95
N VAL A 154 11.54 -17.47 6.25
CA VAL A 154 11.73 -16.14 6.87
C VAL A 154 13.12 -16.01 7.46
N VAL A 155 13.53 -17.00 8.21
CA VAL A 155 14.90 -17.19 8.73
C VAL A 155 15.28 -18.65 8.57
N PRO A 156 16.56 -19.01 8.57
CA PRO A 156 16.99 -20.39 8.37
C PRO A 156 16.23 -21.39 9.23
N GLY A 157 15.54 -22.33 8.60
CA GLY A 157 14.75 -23.37 9.24
C GLY A 157 13.38 -22.94 9.78
N VAL A 158 12.92 -21.71 9.52
CA VAL A 158 11.58 -21.23 9.86
C VAL A 158 10.89 -20.69 8.63
N ALA A 159 9.78 -21.28 8.26
CA ALA A 159 8.93 -20.83 7.16
C ALA A 159 7.66 -20.15 7.68
N ALA A 160 7.19 -19.16 6.95
CA ALA A 160 5.89 -18.51 7.13
C ALA A 160 4.93 -18.94 6.02
N THR A 161 3.74 -19.37 6.39
CA THR A 161 2.63 -19.64 5.47
C THR A 161 1.53 -18.62 5.68
N VAL A 162 1.16 -17.92 4.62
CA VAL A 162 0.00 -17.04 4.56
C VAL A 162 -1.09 -17.78 3.80
N ARG A 163 -2.18 -18.15 4.46
CA ARG A 163 -3.34 -18.81 3.88
C ARG A 163 -4.52 -17.85 3.80
N LEU A 164 -5.21 -17.83 2.68
CA LEU A 164 -6.31 -16.91 2.36
C LEU A 164 -7.56 -17.69 1.99
N THR A 165 -8.72 -17.25 2.45
CA THR A 165 -10.01 -17.88 2.16
C THR A 165 -11.09 -16.85 1.84
N GLY A 166 -12.19 -17.32 1.26
CA GLY A 166 -13.38 -16.51 0.96
C GLY A 166 -13.37 -15.84 -0.40
N GLU A 167 -12.22 -15.85 -1.11
CA GLU A 167 -12.09 -15.27 -2.45
C GLU A 167 -10.86 -15.89 -3.16
N THR A 168 -10.71 -15.59 -4.44
CA THR A 168 -9.48 -15.87 -5.19
C THR A 168 -8.51 -14.70 -5.05
N PHE A 169 -7.24 -15.01 -4.82
CA PHE A 169 -6.18 -14.01 -4.64
C PHE A 169 -5.11 -14.13 -5.73
N GLU A 170 -4.40 -13.05 -5.94
CA GLU A 170 -3.20 -13.01 -6.77
C GLU A 170 -2.18 -12.05 -6.15
N THR A 171 -0.91 -12.18 -6.54
CA THR A 171 0.16 -11.30 -6.07
C THR A 171 0.66 -10.44 -7.23
N GLU A 172 0.78 -9.14 -7.02
CA GLU A 172 1.47 -8.21 -7.90
C GLU A 172 2.80 -7.77 -7.31
N ASP A 173 3.74 -7.44 -8.18
CA ASP A 173 4.99 -6.79 -7.78
C ASP A 173 4.73 -5.29 -7.64
N HIS A 174 4.53 -4.86 -6.41
CA HIS A 174 4.12 -3.50 -6.12
C HIS A 174 5.22 -2.46 -6.36
N ARG A 175 6.47 -2.92 -6.65
CA ARG A 175 7.56 -2.04 -7.11
C ARG A 175 7.24 -1.36 -8.44
N ASN A 176 6.33 -1.91 -9.25
CA ASN A 176 5.77 -1.23 -10.42
C ASN A 176 5.07 0.10 -10.07
N TRP A 177 4.64 0.26 -8.82
CA TRP A 177 3.91 1.42 -8.29
C TRP A 177 4.74 2.19 -7.26
N SER A 178 6.07 2.03 -7.26
CA SER A 178 7.02 2.68 -6.34
C SER A 178 6.84 2.30 -4.87
N ASP A 179 6.26 1.12 -4.57
CA ASP A 179 6.17 0.56 -3.23
C ASP A 179 7.12 -0.64 -3.11
N ALA A 180 7.92 -0.69 -2.04
CA ALA A 180 8.89 -1.75 -1.81
C ALA A 180 8.23 -3.00 -1.19
N SER A 181 7.25 -3.59 -1.87
CA SER A 181 6.53 -4.79 -1.43
C SER A 181 6.06 -5.67 -2.60
N TYR A 182 5.79 -6.97 -2.31
CA TYR A 182 4.89 -7.77 -3.11
C TYR A 182 3.51 -7.69 -2.46
N LYS A 183 2.46 -7.45 -3.24
CA LYS A 183 1.11 -7.27 -2.73
C LYS A 183 0.20 -8.40 -3.16
N THR A 184 -0.24 -9.19 -2.20
CA THR A 184 -1.28 -10.19 -2.41
C THR A 184 -2.64 -9.58 -2.09
N TYR A 185 -3.59 -9.73 -3.00
CA TYR A 185 -4.91 -9.10 -2.93
C TYR A 185 -6.00 -9.95 -3.58
N CYS A 186 -7.24 -9.71 -3.21
CA CYS A 186 -8.44 -10.11 -3.94
C CYS A 186 -8.99 -8.87 -4.69
N ILE A 187 -9.60 -8.96 -5.81
CA ILE A 187 -9.93 -10.05 -6.71
C ILE A 187 -8.93 -9.97 -7.86
N PRO A 188 -8.57 -11.10 -8.50
CA PRO A 188 -7.65 -11.10 -9.64
C PRO A 188 -8.04 -10.12 -10.74
N ILE A 189 -7.03 -9.47 -11.35
CA ILE A 189 -7.26 -8.49 -12.43
C ILE A 189 -7.87 -9.14 -13.69
N SER A 190 -7.73 -10.45 -13.83
CA SER A 190 -8.35 -11.23 -14.92
C SER A 190 -9.86 -11.41 -14.78
N LEU A 191 -10.43 -11.16 -13.59
CA LEU A 191 -11.87 -11.22 -13.34
C LEU A 191 -12.52 -9.87 -13.65
N PRO A 192 -13.83 -9.87 -14.01
CA PRO A 192 -14.54 -8.65 -14.37
C PRO A 192 -14.52 -7.60 -13.26
N PHE A 193 -14.30 -6.35 -13.67
CA PHE A 193 -14.48 -5.16 -12.83
C PHE A 193 -14.96 -3.96 -13.70
N PRO A 194 -15.70 -2.97 -13.15
CA PRO A 194 -16.26 -2.97 -11.81
C PRO A 194 -17.37 -4.01 -11.63
N VAL A 195 -17.60 -4.43 -10.39
CA VAL A 195 -18.67 -5.35 -10.00
C VAL A 195 -19.58 -4.67 -9.00
N THR A 196 -20.89 -4.92 -9.12
CA THR A 196 -21.88 -4.46 -8.16
C THR A 196 -22.07 -5.51 -7.07
N VAL A 197 -21.84 -5.15 -5.83
CA VAL A 197 -22.24 -5.88 -4.63
C VAL A 197 -23.68 -5.53 -4.35
N GLN A 198 -24.58 -6.50 -4.37
CA GLN A 198 -26.00 -6.28 -4.15
C GLN A 198 -26.31 -6.27 -2.64
N VAL A 199 -27.46 -5.70 -2.28
CA VAL A 199 -27.98 -5.82 -0.92
C VAL A 199 -28.19 -7.28 -0.57
N GLY A 200 -27.66 -7.72 0.57
CA GLY A 200 -27.71 -9.12 1.02
C GLY A 200 -26.54 -9.99 0.53
N ASP A 201 -25.71 -9.49 -0.38
CA ASP A 201 -24.44 -10.17 -0.69
C ASP A 201 -23.48 -10.04 0.51
N VAL A 202 -22.99 -11.18 0.96
CA VAL A 202 -22.01 -11.24 2.06
C VAL A 202 -20.62 -11.41 1.47
N ILE A 203 -19.71 -10.50 1.81
CA ILE A 203 -18.28 -10.62 1.51
C ILE A 203 -17.58 -11.04 2.79
N ALA A 204 -17.12 -12.28 2.86
CA ALA A 204 -16.40 -12.82 4.02
C ALA A 204 -15.07 -13.41 3.58
N GLN A 205 -13.99 -12.96 4.20
CA GLN A 205 -12.63 -13.39 3.88
C GLN A 205 -11.82 -13.56 5.16
N SER A 206 -10.85 -14.45 5.12
CA SER A 206 -9.89 -14.56 6.20
C SER A 206 -8.47 -14.80 5.70
N LEU A 207 -7.53 -14.34 6.51
CA LEU A 207 -6.10 -14.62 6.42
C LEU A 207 -5.69 -15.36 7.67
N GLU A 208 -4.85 -16.39 7.50
CA GLU A 208 -4.11 -17.04 8.57
C GLU A 208 -2.62 -17.01 8.24
N LEU A 209 -1.83 -16.43 9.14
CA LEU A 209 -0.37 -16.52 9.15
C LEU A 209 0.04 -17.57 10.16
N ARG A 210 0.84 -18.56 9.73
CA ARG A 210 1.48 -19.56 10.60
C ARG A 210 2.97 -19.64 10.35
N LEU A 211 3.71 -19.81 11.42
CA LEU A 211 5.11 -20.20 11.36
C LEU A 211 5.25 -21.71 11.50
N SER A 212 6.21 -22.29 10.79
CA SER A 212 6.59 -23.70 10.89
C SER A 212 8.11 -23.83 10.91
N GLY A 213 8.63 -24.83 11.61
CA GLY A 213 10.08 -25.10 11.73
C GLY A 213 10.53 -25.37 13.15
N SER A 214 11.79 -25.76 13.32
CA SER A 214 12.32 -26.32 14.56
C SER A 214 12.93 -25.31 15.54
N ALA A 215 12.94 -24.03 15.26
CA ALA A 215 13.61 -23.01 16.06
C ALA A 215 12.75 -21.75 16.33
N ILE A 216 11.45 -21.95 16.62
CA ILE A 216 10.59 -20.83 17.01
C ILE A 216 10.79 -20.57 18.52
N SER A 217 11.99 -20.15 18.89
CA SER A 217 12.23 -19.58 20.23
C SER A 217 12.06 -18.06 20.13
N PRO A 218 11.41 -17.43 21.10
CA PRO A 218 11.39 -15.98 21.14
C PRO A 218 12.83 -15.47 21.22
N VAL A 219 13.31 -14.84 20.16
CA VAL A 219 14.61 -14.14 20.22
C VAL A 219 14.41 -12.98 21.20
N SER A 220 14.95 -13.13 22.40
CA SER A 220 14.88 -12.13 23.45
C SER A 220 15.89 -11.02 23.21
N ASN A 221 15.77 -10.34 22.09
CA ASN A 221 16.37 -9.04 21.95
C ASN A 221 15.23 -8.03 22.15
N GLY A 222 15.23 -7.36 23.29
CA GLY A 222 14.33 -6.22 23.50
C GLY A 222 14.45 -5.28 22.31
N PRO A 223 13.41 -4.45 22.03
CA PRO A 223 13.42 -3.57 20.88
C PRO A 223 14.67 -2.72 20.92
N GLN A 224 15.64 -3.06 20.08
CA GLN A 224 16.75 -2.15 19.79
C GLN A 224 16.11 -0.97 19.07
N PRO A 225 16.28 0.27 19.55
CA PRO A 225 15.83 1.42 18.80
C PRO A 225 16.48 1.34 17.41
N PRO A 226 15.74 1.68 16.33
CA PRO A 226 16.30 1.66 14.99
C PRO A 226 17.55 2.52 14.98
N ALA A 227 18.71 1.88 14.85
CA ALA A 227 20.00 2.58 14.78
C ALA A 227 20.25 2.91 13.31
N ILE A 228 20.24 4.20 12.98
CA ILE A 228 20.69 4.68 11.67
C ILE A 228 22.21 4.81 11.75
N TYR A 229 22.92 3.97 11.01
CA TYR A 229 24.38 4.08 10.91
C TYR A 229 24.75 5.01 9.76
N PHE A 230 25.33 6.15 10.07
CA PHE A 230 25.95 7.02 9.06
C PHE A 230 27.40 6.58 8.86
N GLY A 231 27.63 5.81 7.79
CA GLY A 231 28.99 5.50 7.35
C GLY A 231 29.49 6.59 6.41
N ALA A 232 30.63 7.20 6.69
CA ALA A 232 31.31 8.05 5.71
C ALA A 232 31.90 7.15 4.62
N THR A 233 31.28 7.13 3.44
CA THR A 233 31.88 6.51 2.25
C THR A 233 32.91 7.47 1.67
N SER A 234 34.02 6.95 1.13
CA SER A 234 35.03 7.74 0.44
C SER A 234 34.55 8.33 -0.88
N VAL A 235 33.42 7.85 -1.39
CA VAL A 235 32.81 8.29 -2.66
C VAL A 235 31.71 9.30 -2.33
N ARG A 236 31.97 10.56 -2.59
CA ARG A 236 30.93 11.62 -2.52
C ARG A 236 30.20 11.63 -3.86
N GLN A 237 28.96 11.20 -3.87
CA GLN A 237 28.06 11.43 -4.98
C GLN A 237 27.11 12.59 -4.62
N PRO A 238 26.89 13.53 -5.55
CA PRO A 238 25.91 14.58 -5.33
C PRO A 238 24.52 13.95 -5.21
N LEU A 239 23.71 14.44 -4.30
CA LEU A 239 22.30 14.06 -4.25
C LEU A 239 21.62 14.46 -5.57
N PRO A 240 20.69 13.63 -6.08
CA PRO A 240 19.89 14.04 -7.22
C PRO A 240 19.12 15.32 -6.89
N ARG A 241 18.81 16.09 -7.93
CA ARG A 241 18.00 17.31 -7.77
C ARG A 241 16.58 16.89 -7.41
N ILE A 242 16.09 17.37 -6.27
CA ILE A 242 14.75 17.05 -5.75
C ILE A 242 13.81 18.20 -6.08
N GLY A 243 12.65 17.88 -6.65
CA GLY A 243 11.55 18.81 -6.88
C GLY A 243 10.30 18.37 -6.14
N PHE A 244 9.28 19.22 -6.15
CA PHE A 244 7.98 18.94 -5.59
C PHE A 244 6.88 19.05 -6.65
N GLN A 245 5.82 18.28 -6.48
CA GLN A 245 4.58 18.37 -7.27
C GLN A 245 3.71 19.49 -6.67
N ILE A 246 3.21 20.38 -7.50
CA ILE A 246 2.16 21.33 -7.12
C ILE A 246 0.84 20.56 -6.96
N ASP A 247 0.07 20.91 -5.93
CA ASP A 247 -1.23 20.32 -5.66
C ASP A 247 -2.18 20.40 -6.88
N THR A 248 -2.86 19.29 -7.15
CA THR A 248 -3.84 19.20 -8.23
C THR A 248 -5.08 20.04 -7.98
N ASP A 249 -5.39 20.31 -6.71
CA ASP A 249 -6.59 21.05 -6.32
C ASP A 249 -6.43 22.57 -6.43
N GLY A 250 -5.27 23.06 -6.89
CA GLY A 250 -5.02 24.48 -7.14
C GLY A 250 -4.87 25.33 -5.87
N HIS A 251 -4.52 24.70 -4.75
CA HIS A 251 -4.29 25.42 -3.49
C HIS A 251 -3.12 26.40 -3.62
N ALA A 252 -3.36 27.67 -3.34
CA ALA A 252 -2.31 28.68 -3.26
C ALA A 252 -1.52 28.51 -1.96
N LEU A 253 -0.19 28.51 -2.06
CA LEU A 253 0.68 28.42 -0.89
C LEU A 253 0.50 29.63 0.04
N SER A 254 0.34 29.36 1.33
CA SER A 254 0.41 30.37 2.37
C SER A 254 1.87 30.84 2.59
N GLY A 255 2.04 32.03 3.20
CA GLY A 255 3.38 32.54 3.50
C GLY A 255 4.23 31.57 4.33
N ASP A 256 3.63 30.87 5.30
CA ASP A 256 4.33 29.89 6.15
C ASP A 256 4.75 28.64 5.34
N GLU A 257 3.97 28.20 4.37
CA GLU A 257 4.32 27.08 3.49
C GLU A 257 5.44 27.46 2.55
N VAL A 258 5.41 28.67 1.99
CA VAL A 258 6.51 29.20 1.17
C VAL A 258 7.82 29.23 1.95
N GLU A 259 7.82 29.73 3.20
CA GLU A 259 9.03 29.76 4.02
C GLU A 259 9.57 28.37 4.30
N ARG A 260 8.72 27.40 4.62
CA ARG A 260 9.12 25.99 4.83
C ARG A 260 9.71 25.38 3.56
N LEU A 261 9.08 25.59 2.42
CA LEU A 261 9.56 25.08 1.13
C LEU A 261 10.88 25.71 0.73
N ARG A 262 11.11 27.01 1.02
CA ARG A 262 12.41 27.68 0.77
C ARG A 262 13.56 27.06 1.54
N VAL A 263 13.33 26.60 2.78
CA VAL A 263 14.35 25.89 3.57
C VAL A 263 14.76 24.58 2.89
N LEU A 264 13.83 23.89 2.25
CA LEU A 264 14.08 22.62 1.54
C LEU A 264 14.81 22.83 0.20
N LYS A 265 14.84 24.05 -0.33
CA LYS A 265 15.52 24.42 -1.58
C LYS A 265 15.17 23.50 -2.75
N PRO A 266 13.89 23.40 -3.14
CA PRO A 266 13.50 22.56 -4.27
C PRO A 266 14.24 22.98 -5.54
N ALA A 267 14.68 22.02 -6.33
CA ALA A 267 15.35 22.28 -7.59
C ALA A 267 14.37 22.64 -8.71
N HIS A 268 13.14 22.21 -8.58
CA HIS A 268 12.05 22.51 -9.49
C HIS A 268 10.69 22.24 -8.82
N LEU A 269 9.65 22.86 -9.34
CA LEU A 269 8.26 22.46 -9.12
C LEU A 269 7.75 21.77 -10.39
N ARG A 270 7.01 20.70 -10.23
CA ARG A 270 6.26 20.06 -11.31
C ARG A 270 4.78 20.42 -11.17
N ILE A 271 4.11 20.68 -12.29
CA ILE A 271 2.68 20.90 -12.37
C ILE A 271 2.09 20.04 -13.49
N ASP A 272 1.02 19.33 -13.20
CA ASP A 272 0.26 18.55 -14.17
C ASP A 272 -0.89 19.42 -14.70
N ILE A 273 -0.98 19.54 -16.04
CA ILE A 273 -1.95 20.40 -16.72
C ILE A 273 -2.65 19.57 -17.80
N ASP A 274 -3.96 19.46 -17.70
CA ASP A 274 -4.79 18.96 -18.79
C ASP A 274 -5.01 20.13 -19.78
N ALA A 275 -4.37 20.04 -20.94
CA ALA A 275 -4.34 21.09 -21.93
C ALA A 275 -5.73 21.39 -22.56
N ALA A 276 -6.65 20.43 -22.52
CA ALA A 276 -8.02 20.61 -23.00
C ALA A 276 -8.92 21.31 -21.95
N SER A 277 -8.48 21.40 -20.69
CA SER A 277 -9.26 22.00 -19.61
C SER A 277 -9.41 23.53 -19.80
N PRO A 278 -10.60 24.10 -19.57
CA PRO A 278 -10.79 25.54 -19.61
C PRO A 278 -9.91 26.36 -18.65
N GLY A 279 -9.44 25.73 -17.56
CA GLY A 279 -8.56 26.35 -16.55
C GLY A 279 -7.07 26.09 -16.76
N ALA A 280 -6.66 25.55 -17.92
CA ALA A 280 -5.28 25.16 -18.17
C ALA A 280 -4.28 26.34 -18.07
N ASP A 281 -4.64 27.50 -18.60
CA ASP A 281 -3.80 28.70 -18.61
C ASP A 281 -3.67 29.26 -17.19
N ASP A 282 -4.78 29.38 -16.45
CA ASP A 282 -4.77 29.84 -15.04
C ASP A 282 -3.89 28.93 -14.16
N ARG A 283 -3.94 27.63 -14.45
CA ARG A 283 -3.13 26.65 -13.75
C ARG A 283 -1.64 26.80 -14.05
N LEU A 284 -1.27 27.08 -15.30
CA LEU A 284 0.11 27.37 -15.67
C LEU A 284 0.60 28.65 -14.99
N GLU A 285 -0.20 29.72 -15.00
CA GLU A 285 0.13 30.99 -14.36
C GLU A 285 0.34 30.82 -12.85
N GLU A 286 -0.50 30.05 -12.18
CA GLU A 286 -0.35 29.74 -10.75
C GLU A 286 0.95 28.96 -10.49
N GLY A 287 1.28 27.98 -11.34
CA GLY A 287 2.55 27.25 -11.25
C GLY A 287 3.76 28.17 -11.42
N LEU A 288 3.73 29.07 -12.38
CA LEU A 288 4.78 30.05 -12.61
C LEU A 288 4.92 31.01 -11.42
N ARG A 289 3.77 31.45 -10.83
CA ARG A 289 3.77 32.30 -9.64
C ARG A 289 4.46 31.62 -8.47
N GLN A 290 4.11 30.37 -8.15
CA GLN A 290 4.70 29.61 -7.06
C GLN A 290 6.21 29.34 -7.29
N ALA A 291 6.59 29.01 -8.53
CA ALA A 291 8.00 28.80 -8.87
C ALA A 291 8.84 30.08 -8.70
N ARG A 292 8.34 31.23 -9.12
CA ARG A 292 9.00 32.55 -8.89
C ARG A 292 9.11 32.86 -7.40
N GLU A 293 8.05 32.62 -6.64
CA GLU A 293 8.02 32.87 -5.19
C GLU A 293 9.03 32.02 -4.43
N LEU A 294 9.24 30.78 -4.85
CA LEU A 294 10.25 29.88 -4.29
C LEU A 294 11.67 30.06 -4.87
N GLY A 295 11.82 30.83 -5.95
CA GLY A 295 13.09 31.01 -6.64
C GLY A 295 13.57 29.74 -7.35
N THR A 296 12.66 28.95 -7.91
CA THR A 296 12.93 27.67 -8.56
C THR A 296 12.36 27.61 -9.97
N SER A 297 12.70 26.57 -10.74
CA SER A 297 12.14 26.35 -12.08
C SER A 297 10.80 25.61 -12.02
N LEU A 298 9.95 25.84 -13.03
CA LEU A 298 8.73 25.07 -13.25
C LEU A 298 8.96 23.99 -14.31
N VAL A 299 8.41 22.80 -14.09
CA VAL A 299 8.37 21.68 -15.03
C VAL A 299 6.90 21.33 -15.30
N PRO A 300 6.27 21.90 -16.33
CA PRO A 300 4.91 21.54 -16.70
C PRO A 300 4.88 20.15 -17.36
N ALA A 301 3.96 19.30 -16.91
CA ALA A 301 3.61 18.05 -17.55
C ALA A 301 2.23 18.22 -18.21
N LEU A 302 2.22 18.29 -19.54
CA LEU A 302 1.00 18.52 -20.30
C LEU A 302 0.35 17.19 -20.70
N PHE A 303 -0.92 17.03 -20.36
CA PHE A 303 -1.79 16.01 -20.92
C PHE A 303 -2.49 16.61 -22.13
N VAL A 304 -2.14 16.12 -23.33
CA VAL A 304 -2.62 16.66 -24.60
C VAL A 304 -3.45 15.62 -25.35
N THR A 305 -4.54 16.08 -25.93
CA THR A 305 -5.38 15.27 -26.82
C THR A 305 -5.22 15.67 -28.30
N ASP A 306 -4.78 16.92 -28.54
CA ASP A 306 -4.49 17.46 -29.87
C ASP A 306 -3.08 18.09 -29.86
N PRO A 307 -2.21 17.79 -30.86
CA PRO A 307 -0.89 18.41 -30.99
C PRO A 307 -0.90 19.96 -31.02
N ALA A 308 -1.96 20.58 -31.51
CA ALA A 308 -2.13 22.05 -31.50
C ALA A 308 -2.14 22.65 -30.09
N GLU A 309 -2.52 21.88 -29.08
CA GLU A 309 -2.49 22.31 -27.68
C GLU A 309 -1.05 22.56 -27.19
N ILE A 310 -0.07 21.86 -27.72
CA ILE A 310 1.35 22.06 -27.39
C ILE A 310 1.83 23.44 -27.84
N ASP A 311 1.44 23.85 -29.04
CA ASP A 311 1.88 25.14 -29.60
C ASP A 311 1.34 26.31 -28.77
N ARG A 312 0.11 26.22 -28.25
CA ARG A 312 -0.46 27.21 -27.36
C ARG A 312 0.41 27.40 -26.08
N PHE A 313 0.86 26.32 -25.48
CA PHE A 313 1.71 26.40 -24.28
C PHE A 313 3.15 26.85 -24.57
N ARG A 314 3.68 26.62 -25.79
CA ARG A 314 4.99 27.12 -26.21
C ARG A 314 5.03 28.64 -26.26
N GLU A 315 3.95 29.28 -26.71
CA GLU A 315 3.89 30.74 -26.78
C GLU A 315 3.96 31.38 -25.39
N HIS A 316 3.31 30.78 -24.38
CA HIS A 316 3.40 31.24 -22.99
C HIS A 316 4.79 30.99 -22.37
N ALA A 317 5.42 29.87 -22.66
CA ALA A 317 6.73 29.53 -22.10
C ALA A 317 7.88 30.42 -22.64
N VAL A 318 7.74 30.99 -23.83
CA VAL A 318 8.74 31.89 -24.45
C VAL A 318 8.59 33.34 -24.00
N ALA A 319 7.38 33.75 -23.58
CA ALA A 319 7.12 35.11 -23.14
C ALA A 319 7.71 35.47 -21.77
N ASP A 320 8.03 34.42 -20.94
CA ASP A 320 8.48 34.57 -19.55
C ASP A 320 9.94 34.10 -19.33
N ALA A 321 10.71 33.79 -20.39
CA ALA A 321 12.12 33.45 -20.35
C ALA A 321 13.01 34.67 -20.61
#